data_17bbe28ad12321c507766aaefaba3a73
#
_entry.id   17bbe28ad12321c507766aaefaba3a73
#
_cell.length_a   1.000
_cell.length_b   1.000
_cell.length_c   1.000
_cell.angle_alpha   90.00
_cell.angle_beta   90.00
_cell.angle_gamma   90.00
#
_symmetry.space_group_name_H-M   'P 1'
#
loop_
_entity.id
_entity.type
_entity.pdbx_description
1 polymer ?
#
loop_
_entity_poly.entity_id
_entity_poly.type
_entity_poly.pdbx_seq_one_letter_code
_entity_poly.pdbx_strand_id
1 'polypeptide(L)'
;MNESSIDGRLPALPARHRMIWRWHFYAGLFCIPFIIWLSVTGAIYLFKPQFEAWQDHAYEHLPMTGAAAAPSQQVAAALAAAPGTRLNAYQIPRTPDSAAQIIVGQGESVYRAYVNPQSLEVLQVINDDHRPMQVVHDLHGRFLIGDPGSILTELAASWGIVMIVSGLYLWWPRDVRGLGGVLYPRLSRRGRPFWRDLHGVVGFWVSAFALFLIVSGLPWTHFWGSNFRALRQIGQAEAVKQDWATGRSAEMAERMAMNRPADVGDEHSQHRHGMTMAAPSDAGVVDTAALDRIVATLAPMSLAQPVKVYPPSQKSAQWYAWSLPPDRTQRVKLTFDAATGAVRTRQEFSDKRLIDRIVGVGVSAHEGQLFGWFNQMLGLLTTAGLIALSLSGFMAWFKRRPQGLLGAPPVLLGRGVPAALWGPALLLGLLLPMLGLSMIAVLIVERLLLRRIPGVRDFLGLQPA
;
A
#
# COMPACT_ATOMS: atom_id res chain seq x y z
N MET A 1 -61.16 -29.68 -25.95
CA MET A 1 -60.42 -28.44 -26.16
C MET A 1 -59.40 -28.32 -24.97
N ASN A 2 -58.17 -28.56 -25.31
CA ASN A 2 -57.06 -28.69 -24.34
C ASN A 2 -56.45 -27.33 -24.14
N GLU A 3 -56.67 -26.69 -22.98
CA GLU A 3 -55.91 -25.54 -22.54
C GLU A 3 -54.61 -26.03 -21.92
N SER A 4 -53.59 -26.17 -22.74
CA SER A 4 -52.21 -26.30 -22.24
C SER A 4 -51.70 -24.90 -21.83
N SER A 5 -51.84 -24.58 -20.55
CA SER A 5 -51.18 -23.41 -19.92
C SER A 5 -49.68 -23.56 -20.09
N ILE A 6 -49.11 -22.77 -20.98
CA ILE A 6 -47.62 -22.57 -21.10
C ILE A 6 -47.19 -21.82 -19.84
N ASP A 7 -46.82 -22.57 -18.80
CA ASP A 7 -46.22 -22.06 -17.57
C ASP A 7 -44.77 -21.60 -17.93
N GLY A 8 -44.64 -20.36 -18.34
CA GLY A 8 -43.40 -19.70 -18.74
C GLY A 8 -42.45 -19.47 -17.59
N ARG A 9 -42.21 -20.47 -16.73
CA ARG A 9 -41.18 -20.42 -15.68
C ARG A 9 -39.83 -20.45 -16.35
N LEU A 10 -39.13 -19.30 -16.30
CA LEU A 10 -37.71 -19.25 -16.63
C LEU A 10 -36.98 -20.40 -15.89
N PRO A 11 -36.06 -21.10 -16.57
CA PRO A 11 -35.34 -22.21 -15.95
C PRO A 11 -34.66 -21.73 -14.67
N ALA A 12 -34.90 -22.47 -13.58
CA ALA A 12 -34.35 -22.11 -12.26
C ALA A 12 -32.82 -22.12 -12.34
N LEU A 13 -32.19 -21.01 -12.00
CA LEU A 13 -30.73 -20.90 -11.97
C LEU A 13 -30.10 -22.07 -11.18
N PRO A 14 -28.97 -22.64 -11.66
CA PRO A 14 -28.29 -23.74 -10.97
C PRO A 14 -28.00 -23.40 -9.50
N ALA A 15 -28.09 -24.40 -8.63
CA ALA A 15 -27.86 -24.22 -7.19
C ALA A 15 -26.52 -23.52 -6.88
N ARG A 16 -25.45 -23.92 -7.60
CA ARG A 16 -24.12 -23.31 -7.50
C ARG A 16 -24.14 -21.82 -7.82
N HIS A 17 -24.84 -21.40 -8.88
CA HIS A 17 -24.92 -20.00 -9.29
C HIS A 17 -25.61 -19.14 -8.22
N ARG A 18 -26.72 -19.62 -7.64
CA ARG A 18 -27.45 -18.92 -6.56
C ARG A 18 -26.61 -18.77 -5.30
N MET A 19 -25.83 -19.80 -4.95
CA MET A 19 -24.93 -19.75 -3.79
C MET A 19 -23.80 -18.76 -3.99
N ILE A 20 -23.10 -18.77 -5.13
CA ILE A 20 -22.04 -17.81 -5.45
C ILE A 20 -22.61 -16.40 -5.49
N TRP A 21 -23.80 -16.20 -6.07
CA TRP A 21 -24.46 -14.89 -6.04
C TRP A 21 -24.76 -14.40 -4.62
N ARG A 22 -25.16 -15.30 -3.71
CA ARG A 22 -25.39 -14.96 -2.30
C ARG A 22 -24.11 -14.58 -1.59
N TRP A 23 -23.03 -15.30 -1.77
CA TRP A 23 -21.71 -14.96 -1.23
C TRP A 23 -21.18 -13.64 -1.78
N HIS A 24 -21.26 -13.46 -3.10
CA HIS A 24 -20.90 -12.21 -3.75
C HIS A 24 -21.69 -11.02 -3.20
N PHE A 25 -22.97 -11.22 -2.89
CA PHE A 25 -23.82 -10.19 -2.34
C PHE A 25 -23.36 -9.73 -0.93
N TYR A 26 -23.15 -10.66 0.00
CA TYR A 26 -22.72 -10.29 1.35
C TYR A 26 -21.28 -9.71 1.37
N ALA A 27 -20.37 -10.36 0.66
CA ALA A 27 -19.01 -9.87 0.52
C ALA A 27 -18.97 -8.49 -0.15
N GLY A 28 -19.83 -8.27 -1.16
CA GLY A 28 -19.95 -6.98 -1.84
C GLY A 28 -20.43 -5.88 -0.91
N LEU A 29 -21.45 -6.15 -0.10
CA LEU A 29 -21.96 -5.16 0.85
C LEU A 29 -20.89 -4.76 1.90
N PHE A 30 -20.08 -5.73 2.34
CA PHE A 30 -18.92 -5.48 3.20
C PHE A 30 -17.84 -4.68 2.47
N CYS A 31 -17.49 -5.05 1.22
CA CYS A 31 -16.37 -4.45 0.49
C CYS A 31 -16.65 -3.02 0.00
N ILE A 32 -17.89 -2.64 -0.29
CA ILE A 32 -18.23 -1.33 -0.89
C ILE A 32 -17.56 -0.14 -0.19
N PRO A 33 -17.69 0.07 1.14
CA PRO A 33 -17.09 1.23 1.80
C PRO A 33 -15.56 1.22 1.68
N PHE A 34 -14.92 0.07 1.81
CA PHE A 34 -13.47 -0.06 1.71
C PHE A 34 -12.96 0.18 0.29
N ILE A 35 -13.65 -0.36 -0.73
CA ILE A 35 -13.27 -0.15 -2.14
C ILE A 35 -13.38 1.32 -2.50
N ILE A 36 -14.46 2.01 -2.10
CA ILE A 36 -14.61 3.46 -2.34
C ILE A 36 -13.48 4.22 -1.66
N TRP A 37 -13.22 3.94 -0.37
CA TRP A 37 -12.18 4.60 0.40
C TRP A 37 -10.79 4.42 -0.23
N LEU A 38 -10.41 3.18 -0.51
CA LEU A 38 -9.12 2.85 -1.10
C LEU A 38 -8.99 3.43 -2.52
N SER A 39 -10.08 3.47 -3.29
CA SER A 39 -10.07 4.08 -4.62
C SER A 39 -9.87 5.60 -4.55
N VAL A 40 -10.54 6.29 -3.64
CA VAL A 40 -10.39 7.75 -3.49
C VAL A 40 -8.99 8.10 -3.00
N THR A 41 -8.52 7.48 -1.93
CA THR A 41 -7.20 7.76 -1.37
C THR A 41 -6.08 7.35 -2.31
N GLY A 42 -6.23 6.23 -3.02
CA GLY A 42 -5.30 5.79 -4.07
C GLY A 42 -5.25 6.75 -5.25
N ALA A 43 -6.40 7.22 -5.74
CA ALA A 43 -6.46 8.22 -6.81
C ALA A 43 -5.73 9.51 -6.45
N ILE A 44 -5.84 9.99 -5.21
CA ILE A 44 -5.09 11.15 -4.72
C ILE A 44 -3.59 10.84 -4.69
N TYR A 45 -3.20 9.67 -4.18
CA TYR A 45 -1.80 9.29 -4.02
C TYR A 45 -1.05 9.09 -5.35
N LEU A 46 -1.75 8.75 -6.45
CA LEU A 46 -1.16 8.68 -7.80
C LEU A 46 -0.42 9.97 -8.18
N PHE A 47 -0.90 11.13 -7.71
CA PHE A 47 -0.34 12.44 -8.02
C PHE A 47 0.66 12.94 -6.96
N LYS A 48 1.15 12.04 -6.10
CA LYS A 48 2.16 12.38 -5.08
C LYS A 48 3.37 13.16 -5.62
N PRO A 49 4.04 12.75 -6.71
CA PRO A 49 5.22 13.48 -7.19
C PRO A 49 4.91 14.91 -7.59
N GLN A 50 3.78 15.15 -8.26
CA GLN A 50 3.36 16.49 -8.69
C GLN A 50 2.97 17.35 -7.48
N PHE A 51 2.26 16.79 -6.52
CA PHE A 51 1.86 17.49 -5.32
C PHE A 51 3.07 17.86 -4.45
N GLU A 52 4.01 16.93 -4.24
CA GLU A 52 5.23 17.20 -3.47
C GLU A 52 6.12 18.24 -4.16
N ALA A 53 6.24 18.21 -5.49
CA ALA A 53 6.96 19.23 -6.23
C ALA A 53 6.28 20.62 -6.09
N TRP A 54 4.94 20.67 -6.13
CA TRP A 54 4.20 21.90 -5.88
C TRP A 54 4.38 22.40 -4.44
N GLN A 55 4.32 21.51 -3.46
CA GLN A 55 4.50 21.86 -2.03
C GLN A 55 5.91 22.38 -1.75
N ASP A 56 6.93 21.78 -2.36
CA ASP A 56 8.33 22.12 -2.14
C ASP A 56 8.79 23.31 -3.01
N HIS A 57 7.94 23.81 -3.93
CA HIS A 57 8.28 24.90 -4.86
C HIS A 57 8.73 26.20 -4.15
N ALA A 58 8.19 26.50 -2.97
CA ALA A 58 8.60 27.67 -2.18
C ALA A 58 10.07 27.63 -1.72
N TYR A 59 10.70 26.45 -1.77
CA TYR A 59 12.10 26.24 -1.37
C TYR A 59 13.02 26.03 -2.59
N GLU A 60 12.52 26.25 -3.80
CA GLU A 60 13.28 26.26 -5.04
C GLU A 60 13.52 27.71 -5.47
N HIS A 61 14.55 27.91 -6.32
CA HIS A 61 14.90 29.25 -6.86
C HIS A 61 15.17 30.32 -5.80
N LEU A 62 15.89 29.92 -4.74
CA LEU A 62 16.30 30.86 -3.70
C LEU A 62 17.32 31.87 -4.25
N PRO A 63 17.29 33.16 -3.81
CA PRO A 63 18.26 34.14 -4.23
C PRO A 63 19.65 33.74 -3.75
N MET A 64 20.55 33.49 -4.70
CA MET A 64 21.93 33.09 -4.46
C MET A 64 22.87 34.21 -4.89
N THR A 65 23.74 34.70 -3.98
CA THR A 65 24.72 35.74 -4.25
C THR A 65 26.17 35.22 -4.19
N GLY A 66 26.39 33.95 -3.80
CA GLY A 66 27.69 33.32 -3.68
C GLY A 66 27.63 31.80 -3.73
N ALA A 67 28.72 31.15 -3.39
CA ALA A 67 28.82 29.70 -3.36
C ALA A 67 27.98 29.09 -2.21
N ALA A 68 27.47 27.87 -2.42
CA ALA A 68 26.82 27.10 -1.37
C ALA A 68 27.83 26.73 -0.25
N ALA A 69 27.37 26.78 0.99
CA ALA A 69 28.11 26.30 2.13
C ALA A 69 28.24 24.76 2.07
N ALA A 70 29.25 24.20 2.76
CA ALA A 70 29.45 22.76 2.79
C ALA A 70 28.22 22.02 3.36
N PRO A 71 27.88 20.82 2.86
CA PRO A 71 26.78 19.99 3.38
C PRO A 71 26.83 19.79 4.90
N SER A 72 28.01 19.62 5.45
CA SER A 72 28.24 19.54 6.91
C SER A 72 27.73 20.76 7.67
N GLN A 73 27.95 21.98 7.13
CA GLN A 73 27.46 23.22 7.73
C GLN A 73 25.93 23.34 7.63
N GLN A 74 25.35 22.92 6.51
CA GLN A 74 23.89 22.89 6.34
C GLN A 74 23.23 21.91 7.33
N VAL A 75 23.86 20.75 7.56
CA VAL A 75 23.42 19.77 8.57
C VAL A 75 23.54 20.36 9.99
N ALA A 76 24.63 21.06 10.29
CA ALA A 76 24.80 21.70 11.59
C ALA A 76 23.69 22.74 11.87
N ALA A 77 23.32 23.54 10.87
CA ALA A 77 22.21 24.49 10.97
C ALA A 77 20.87 23.79 11.24
N ALA A 78 20.57 22.68 10.52
CA ALA A 78 19.36 21.91 10.72
C ALA A 78 19.28 21.29 12.13
N LEU A 79 20.39 20.71 12.62
CA LEU A 79 20.46 20.12 13.97
C LEU A 79 20.32 21.18 15.08
N ALA A 80 20.85 22.39 14.86
CA ALA A 80 20.68 23.51 15.78
C ALA A 80 19.21 23.97 15.88
N ALA A 81 18.48 23.93 14.75
CA ALA A 81 17.05 24.27 14.70
C ALA A 81 16.13 23.15 15.23
N ALA A 82 16.63 21.92 15.36
CA ALA A 82 15.90 20.77 15.88
C ALA A 82 16.71 20.05 16.97
N PRO A 83 16.86 20.66 18.16
CA PRO A 83 17.72 20.14 19.23
C PRO A 83 17.26 18.76 19.71
N GLY A 84 18.23 17.91 20.05
CA GLY A 84 17.98 16.52 20.48
C GLY A 84 17.72 15.54 19.34
N THR A 85 17.70 15.99 18.09
CA THR A 85 17.60 15.12 16.90
C THR A 85 18.96 14.69 16.38
N ARG A 86 18.97 13.66 15.52
CA ARG A 86 20.13 13.12 14.84
C ARG A 86 19.93 13.18 13.33
N LEU A 87 21.02 13.34 12.57
CA LEU A 87 20.99 13.24 11.11
C LEU A 87 20.55 11.83 10.68
N ASN A 88 19.44 11.75 9.94
CA ASN A 88 18.97 10.53 9.28
C ASN A 88 19.34 10.49 7.81
N ALA A 89 19.21 11.60 7.10
CA ALA A 89 19.61 11.70 5.71
C ALA A 89 19.84 13.17 5.31
N TYR A 90 20.77 13.38 4.40
CA TYR A 90 20.94 14.61 3.67
C TYR A 90 20.45 14.40 2.24
N GLN A 91 19.45 15.13 1.80
CA GLN A 91 18.98 15.10 0.43
C GLN A 91 19.71 16.18 -0.39
N ILE A 92 20.43 15.75 -1.41
CA ILE A 92 21.16 16.65 -2.31
C ILE A 92 20.15 17.59 -2.99
N PRO A 93 20.38 18.92 -2.99
CA PRO A 93 19.55 19.89 -3.70
C PRO A 93 19.40 19.51 -5.16
N ARG A 94 18.22 19.73 -5.72
CA ARG A 94 17.90 19.42 -7.12
C ARG A 94 18.66 20.32 -8.09
N THR A 95 18.71 21.61 -7.73
CA THR A 95 19.45 22.67 -8.42
C THR A 95 20.30 23.41 -7.38
N PRO A 96 21.36 24.13 -7.79
CA PRO A 96 22.22 24.86 -6.85
C PRO A 96 21.46 25.91 -6.02
N ASP A 97 20.34 26.41 -6.52
CA ASP A 97 19.47 27.42 -5.89
C ASP A 97 18.29 26.81 -5.12
N SER A 98 18.20 25.51 -5.00
CA SER A 98 17.19 24.84 -4.17
C SER A 98 17.68 24.66 -2.74
N ALA A 99 16.76 24.75 -1.75
CA ALA A 99 17.07 24.43 -0.37
C ALA A 99 17.55 22.98 -0.22
N ALA A 100 18.55 22.77 0.61
CA ALA A 100 18.92 21.44 1.05
C ALA A 100 17.84 20.90 1.98
N GLN A 101 17.44 19.65 1.78
CA GLN A 101 16.47 18.98 2.66
C GLN A 101 17.24 18.04 3.60
N ILE A 102 17.29 18.39 4.87
CA ILE A 102 17.95 17.60 5.90
C ILE A 102 16.89 16.87 6.71
N ILE A 103 16.94 15.54 6.68
CA ILE A 103 16.04 14.68 7.43
C ILE A 103 16.75 14.38 8.76
N VAL A 104 16.11 14.77 9.86
CA VAL A 104 16.59 14.55 11.23
C VAL A 104 15.55 13.78 12.03
N GLY A 105 15.97 13.01 13.03
CA GLY A 105 15.04 12.18 13.78
C GLY A 105 15.40 12.03 15.25
N GLN A 106 14.36 11.73 16.05
CA GLN A 106 14.47 11.42 17.48
C GLN A 106 13.40 10.38 17.84
N GLY A 107 13.83 9.23 18.36
CA GLY A 107 12.91 8.13 18.66
C GLY A 107 12.18 7.66 17.40
N GLU A 108 10.86 7.75 17.37
CA GLU A 108 10.02 7.41 16.22
C GLU A 108 9.74 8.60 15.30
N SER A 109 10.01 9.82 15.76
CA SER A 109 9.70 11.04 15.02
C SER A 109 10.79 11.37 14.01
N VAL A 110 10.35 11.84 12.85
CA VAL A 110 11.21 12.27 11.74
C VAL A 110 10.77 13.65 11.29
N TYR A 111 11.73 14.56 11.19
CA TYR A 111 11.54 15.94 10.78
C TYR A 111 12.34 16.22 9.52
N ARG A 112 11.84 17.12 8.69
CA ARG A 112 12.51 17.64 7.51
C ARG A 112 12.78 19.11 7.69
N ALA A 113 14.06 19.48 7.69
CA ALA A 113 14.52 20.86 7.70
C ALA A 113 14.88 21.30 6.27
N TYR A 114 14.37 22.45 5.86
CA TYR A 114 14.73 23.12 4.61
C TYR A 114 15.75 24.20 4.95
N VAL A 115 16.96 24.07 4.45
CA VAL A 115 18.08 24.98 4.76
C VAL A 115 18.51 25.68 3.48
N ASN A 116 18.57 27.01 3.51
CA ASN A 116 19.18 27.77 2.41
C ASN A 116 20.66 27.39 2.29
N PRO A 117 21.11 26.87 1.15
CA PRO A 117 22.46 26.32 1.03
C PRO A 117 23.56 27.37 1.14
N GLN A 118 23.25 28.65 0.98
CA GLN A 118 24.24 29.74 1.06
C GLN A 118 24.21 30.44 2.43
N SER A 119 23.05 30.91 2.87
CA SER A 119 22.93 31.68 4.11
C SER A 119 22.90 30.80 5.37
N LEU A 120 22.69 29.49 5.22
CA LEU A 120 22.46 28.53 6.30
C LEU A 120 21.19 28.83 7.11
N GLU A 121 20.34 29.71 6.62
CA GLU A 121 19.03 29.98 7.23
C GLU A 121 18.15 28.74 7.13
N VAL A 122 17.55 28.35 8.26
CA VAL A 122 16.56 27.27 8.29
C VAL A 122 15.20 27.87 7.98
N LEU A 123 14.77 27.66 6.74
CA LEU A 123 13.53 28.22 6.21
C LEU A 123 12.29 27.60 6.86
N GLN A 124 12.34 26.28 7.13
CA GLN A 124 11.25 25.57 7.79
C GLN A 124 11.74 24.24 8.37
N VAL A 125 11.11 23.81 9.47
CA VAL A 125 11.21 22.44 10.01
C VAL A 125 9.80 21.86 10.12
N ILE A 126 9.54 20.74 9.48
CA ILE A 126 8.22 20.09 9.48
C ILE A 126 8.36 18.64 9.92
N ASN A 127 7.35 18.12 10.62
CA ASN A 127 7.25 16.69 10.90
C ASN A 127 6.82 15.97 9.60
N ASP A 128 7.60 14.97 9.16
CA ASP A 128 7.36 14.24 7.91
C ASP A 128 6.01 13.48 7.94
N ASP A 129 5.53 13.04 9.12
CA ASP A 129 4.23 12.38 9.27
C ASP A 129 3.04 13.31 8.99
N HIS A 130 3.23 14.63 9.11
CA HIS A 130 2.20 15.63 8.85
C HIS A 130 2.19 16.11 7.39
N ARG A 131 3.10 15.64 6.54
CA ARG A 131 3.04 15.97 5.11
C ARG A 131 1.77 15.37 4.50
N PRO A 132 1.00 16.14 3.68
CA PRO A 132 -0.29 15.69 3.18
C PRO A 132 -0.26 14.33 2.47
N MET A 133 0.78 14.06 1.65
CA MET A 133 0.90 12.79 0.95
C MET A 133 1.29 11.63 1.87
N GLN A 134 1.95 11.88 3.00
CA GLN A 134 2.18 10.88 4.04
C GLN A 134 0.86 10.55 4.77
N VAL A 135 0.04 11.57 5.07
CA VAL A 135 -1.29 11.37 5.64
C VAL A 135 -2.18 10.57 4.68
N VAL A 136 -2.17 10.89 3.37
CA VAL A 136 -2.91 10.12 2.35
C VAL A 136 -2.42 8.68 2.27
N HIS A 137 -1.11 8.44 2.34
CA HIS A 137 -0.54 7.11 2.39
C HIS A 137 -1.06 6.31 3.61
N ASP A 138 -1.07 6.91 4.78
CA ASP A 138 -1.56 6.27 5.99
C ASP A 138 -3.09 6.09 5.99
N LEU A 139 -3.84 7.00 5.37
CA LEU A 139 -5.27 6.82 5.10
C LEU A 139 -5.53 5.63 4.19
N HIS A 140 -4.73 5.48 3.12
CA HIS A 140 -4.88 4.40 2.14
C HIS A 140 -4.55 3.04 2.74
N GLY A 141 -3.40 2.91 3.38
CA GLY A 141 -2.89 1.62 3.85
C GLY A 141 -3.30 1.23 5.27
N ARG A 142 -3.67 2.20 6.13
CA ARG A 142 -3.77 2.01 7.59
C ARG A 142 -4.95 2.73 8.25
N PHE A 143 -5.79 3.45 7.52
CA PHE A 143 -6.92 4.22 8.08
C PHE A 143 -6.54 5.18 9.22
N LEU A 144 -5.29 5.63 9.28
CA LEU A 144 -4.68 6.41 10.39
C LEU A 144 -4.67 5.72 11.76
N ILE A 145 -4.98 4.43 11.85
CA ILE A 145 -5.03 3.66 13.10
C ILE A 145 -3.91 2.60 13.20
N GLY A 146 -2.87 2.73 12.37
CA GLY A 146 -1.68 1.87 12.42
C GLY A 146 -1.92 0.44 11.96
N ASP A 147 -1.36 -0.55 12.69
CA ASP A 147 -1.45 -1.96 12.30
C ASP A 147 -2.88 -2.52 12.26
N PRO A 148 -3.81 -2.16 13.17
CA PRO A 148 -5.22 -2.53 13.02
C PRO A 148 -5.83 -2.08 11.70
N GLY A 149 -5.49 -0.87 11.24
CA GLY A 149 -5.91 -0.37 9.93
C GLY A 149 -5.31 -1.16 8.77
N SER A 150 -4.04 -1.54 8.86
CA SER A 150 -3.39 -2.41 7.88
C SER A 150 -4.08 -3.79 7.80
N ILE A 151 -4.51 -4.35 8.93
CA ILE A 151 -5.28 -5.59 8.99
C ILE A 151 -6.64 -5.43 8.28
N LEU A 152 -7.34 -4.31 8.50
CA LEU A 152 -8.62 -4.03 7.82
C LEU A 152 -8.43 -3.87 6.31
N THR A 153 -7.36 -3.21 5.87
CA THR A 153 -7.00 -3.07 4.46
C THR A 153 -6.73 -4.43 3.83
N GLU A 154 -5.96 -5.29 4.49
CA GLU A 154 -5.66 -6.64 4.04
C GLU A 154 -6.92 -7.51 3.96
N LEU A 155 -7.81 -7.39 4.94
CA LEU A 155 -9.10 -8.08 4.94
C LEU A 155 -9.96 -7.64 3.75
N ALA A 156 -10.08 -6.33 3.51
CA ALA A 156 -10.83 -5.79 2.38
C ALA A 156 -10.22 -6.22 1.03
N ALA A 157 -8.88 -6.19 0.91
CA ALA A 157 -8.15 -6.66 -0.27
C ALA A 157 -8.40 -8.15 -0.53
N SER A 158 -8.34 -8.98 0.52
CA SER A 158 -8.59 -10.42 0.43
C SER A 158 -10.01 -10.74 -0.05
N TRP A 159 -11.02 -10.09 0.51
CA TRP A 159 -12.40 -10.20 0.06
C TRP A 159 -12.60 -9.58 -1.33
N GLY A 160 -11.84 -8.54 -1.70
CA GLY A 160 -11.79 -7.97 -3.04
C GLY A 160 -11.42 -8.99 -4.11
N ILE A 161 -10.45 -9.88 -3.85
CA ILE A 161 -10.10 -10.99 -4.75
C ILE A 161 -11.29 -11.95 -4.92
N VAL A 162 -11.96 -12.33 -3.82
CA VAL A 162 -13.17 -13.15 -3.87
C VAL A 162 -14.26 -12.48 -4.70
N MET A 163 -14.43 -11.15 -4.53
CA MET A 163 -15.38 -10.36 -5.30
C MET A 163 -15.11 -10.39 -6.80
N ILE A 164 -13.84 -10.24 -7.20
CA ILE A 164 -13.43 -10.29 -8.62
C ILE A 164 -13.71 -11.67 -9.20
N VAL A 165 -13.25 -12.74 -8.55
CA VAL A 165 -13.42 -14.12 -9.03
C VAL A 165 -14.90 -14.50 -9.12
N SER A 166 -15.67 -14.25 -8.06
CA SER A 166 -17.10 -14.54 -8.04
C SER A 166 -17.89 -13.65 -8.99
N GLY A 167 -17.51 -12.37 -9.14
CA GLY A 167 -18.11 -11.42 -10.05
C GLY A 167 -17.95 -11.83 -11.51
N LEU A 168 -16.74 -12.21 -11.93
CA LEU A 168 -16.46 -12.72 -13.27
C LEU A 168 -17.24 -14.01 -13.56
N TYR A 169 -17.34 -14.92 -12.56
CA TYR A 169 -18.17 -16.11 -12.69
C TYR A 169 -19.66 -15.78 -12.91
N LEU A 170 -20.20 -14.79 -12.18
CA LEU A 170 -21.59 -14.36 -12.29
C LEU A 170 -21.86 -13.56 -13.57
N TRP A 171 -20.88 -12.79 -14.03
CA TRP A 171 -20.93 -12.02 -15.27
C TRP A 171 -20.87 -12.92 -16.51
N TRP A 172 -20.22 -14.10 -16.45
CA TRP A 172 -19.99 -14.97 -17.61
C TRP A 172 -21.29 -15.22 -18.41
N PRO A 173 -21.32 -14.82 -19.69
CA PRO A 173 -22.52 -14.94 -20.53
C PRO A 173 -22.82 -16.41 -20.84
N ARG A 174 -24.04 -16.86 -20.54
CA ARG A 174 -24.48 -18.26 -20.78
C ARG A 174 -25.45 -18.42 -21.93
N ASP A 175 -26.31 -17.40 -22.13
CA ASP A 175 -27.38 -17.46 -23.13
C ASP A 175 -27.60 -16.07 -23.77
N VAL A 176 -26.52 -15.45 -24.29
CA VAL A 176 -26.57 -14.04 -24.71
C VAL A 176 -26.64 -13.93 -26.21
N ARG A 177 -27.65 -13.19 -26.70
CA ARG A 177 -27.74 -12.76 -28.09
C ARG A 177 -27.17 -11.34 -28.21
N GLY A 178 -25.89 -11.22 -28.56
CA GLY A 178 -25.19 -9.94 -28.74
C GLY A 178 -24.34 -9.49 -27.56
N LEU A 179 -23.58 -8.41 -27.75
CA LEU A 179 -22.55 -7.91 -26.79
C LEU A 179 -23.09 -6.89 -25.78
N GLY A 180 -24.29 -6.38 -25.99
CA GLY A 180 -24.93 -5.40 -25.10
C GLY A 180 -25.28 -6.00 -23.73
N GLY A 181 -24.78 -5.36 -22.64
CA GLY A 181 -24.87 -5.86 -21.27
C GLY A 181 -23.79 -6.90 -20.93
N VAL A 182 -22.87 -7.16 -21.87
CA VAL A 182 -21.69 -8.02 -21.69
C VAL A 182 -20.42 -7.17 -21.77
N LEU A 183 -20.17 -6.52 -22.90
CA LEU A 183 -18.99 -5.68 -23.12
C LEU A 183 -19.29 -4.18 -23.03
N TYR A 184 -20.54 -3.76 -23.23
CA TYR A 184 -20.97 -2.37 -23.03
C TYR A 184 -22.36 -2.32 -22.39
N PRO A 185 -22.64 -1.34 -21.51
CA PRO A 185 -23.94 -1.23 -20.85
C PRO A 185 -25.01 -0.79 -21.86
N ARG A 186 -26.22 -1.36 -21.75
CA ARG A 186 -27.36 -0.95 -22.58
C ARG A 186 -27.98 0.33 -22.04
N LEU A 187 -27.55 1.47 -22.56
CA LEU A 187 -27.98 2.81 -22.10
C LEU A 187 -29.47 3.07 -22.30
N SER A 188 -30.13 2.36 -23.25
CA SER A 188 -31.59 2.40 -23.47
C SER A 188 -32.41 1.81 -22.32
N ARG A 189 -31.83 0.96 -21.48
CA ARG A 189 -32.46 0.40 -20.30
C ARG A 189 -32.51 1.39 -19.17
N ARG A 190 -33.61 1.42 -18.40
CA ARG A 190 -33.77 2.26 -17.22
C ARG A 190 -33.97 1.42 -15.96
N GLY A 191 -33.80 2.02 -14.80
CA GLY A 191 -34.01 1.37 -13.51
C GLY A 191 -32.98 0.30 -13.19
N ARG A 192 -33.40 -0.80 -12.56
CA ARG A 192 -32.50 -1.88 -12.11
C ARG A 192 -31.70 -2.57 -13.24
N PRO A 193 -32.27 -2.86 -14.45
CA PRO A 193 -31.51 -3.47 -15.54
C PRO A 193 -30.30 -2.63 -15.97
N PHE A 194 -30.41 -1.31 -16.01
CA PHE A 194 -29.30 -0.39 -16.31
C PHE A 194 -28.17 -0.54 -15.28
N TRP A 195 -28.49 -0.47 -13.98
CA TRP A 195 -27.49 -0.57 -12.91
C TRP A 195 -26.81 -1.93 -12.87
N ARG A 196 -27.53 -3.01 -13.16
CA ARG A 196 -26.96 -4.35 -13.27
C ARG A 196 -25.99 -4.46 -14.45
N ASP A 197 -26.38 -3.93 -15.61
CA ASP A 197 -25.53 -3.96 -16.81
C ASP A 197 -24.28 -3.11 -16.59
N LEU A 198 -24.43 -1.92 -15.98
CA LEU A 198 -23.31 -1.06 -15.64
C LEU A 198 -22.35 -1.75 -14.67
N HIS A 199 -22.86 -2.37 -13.59
CA HIS A 199 -22.07 -3.13 -12.62
C HIS A 199 -21.31 -4.28 -13.30
N GLY A 200 -21.97 -5.10 -14.09
CA GLY A 200 -21.34 -6.26 -14.73
C GLY A 200 -20.28 -5.88 -15.76
N VAL A 201 -20.59 -4.88 -16.62
CA VAL A 201 -19.67 -4.43 -17.67
C VAL A 201 -18.46 -3.71 -17.11
N VAL A 202 -18.67 -2.75 -16.21
CA VAL A 202 -17.55 -2.05 -15.54
C VAL A 202 -16.72 -3.06 -14.75
N GLY A 203 -17.39 -3.97 -14.01
CA GLY A 203 -16.71 -5.02 -13.26
C GLY A 203 -15.80 -5.88 -14.13
N PHE A 204 -16.24 -6.29 -15.31
CA PHE A 204 -15.42 -7.03 -16.25
C PHE A 204 -14.16 -6.24 -16.66
N TRP A 205 -14.34 -4.99 -17.12
CA TRP A 205 -13.22 -4.20 -17.63
C TRP A 205 -12.18 -3.82 -16.57
N VAL A 206 -12.61 -3.55 -15.32
CA VAL A 206 -11.67 -3.18 -14.25
C VAL A 206 -11.07 -4.38 -13.53
N SER A 207 -11.60 -5.59 -13.68
CA SER A 207 -11.20 -6.75 -12.88
C SER A 207 -9.72 -7.08 -12.95
N ALA A 208 -9.10 -7.04 -14.13
CA ALA A 208 -7.69 -7.35 -14.31
C ALA A 208 -6.79 -6.30 -13.60
N PHE A 209 -7.11 -5.04 -13.79
CA PHE A 209 -6.37 -3.92 -13.17
C PHE A 209 -6.58 -3.88 -11.66
N ALA A 210 -7.81 -4.09 -11.19
CA ALA A 210 -8.12 -4.18 -9.77
C ALA A 210 -7.39 -5.34 -9.10
N LEU A 211 -7.37 -6.52 -9.72
CA LEU A 211 -6.61 -7.67 -9.23
C LEU A 211 -5.12 -7.36 -9.15
N PHE A 212 -4.57 -6.70 -10.18
CA PHE A 212 -3.19 -6.25 -10.16
C PHE A 212 -2.91 -5.29 -9.00
N LEU A 213 -3.75 -4.26 -8.79
CA LEU A 213 -3.60 -3.32 -7.69
C LEU A 213 -3.68 -4.01 -6.32
N ILE A 214 -4.62 -4.93 -6.13
CA ILE A 214 -4.74 -5.69 -4.89
C ILE A 214 -3.47 -6.54 -4.64
N VAL A 215 -3.07 -7.36 -5.61
CA VAL A 215 -1.93 -8.27 -5.45
C VAL A 215 -0.62 -7.51 -5.26
N SER A 216 -0.41 -6.42 -5.99
CA SER A 216 0.79 -5.59 -5.83
C SER A 216 0.83 -4.81 -4.52
N GLY A 217 -0.33 -4.59 -3.86
CA GLY A 217 -0.43 -3.94 -2.54
C GLY A 217 -0.20 -4.88 -1.35
N LEU A 218 -0.46 -6.19 -1.49
CA LEU A 218 -0.33 -7.16 -0.39
C LEU A 218 1.04 -7.18 0.31
N PRO A 219 2.20 -7.01 -0.37
CA PRO A 219 3.51 -7.01 0.29
C PRO A 219 3.70 -5.99 1.42
N TRP A 220 2.88 -4.93 1.47
CA TRP A 220 2.93 -3.89 2.53
C TRP A 220 1.99 -4.15 3.69
N THR A 221 1.07 -5.11 3.56
CA THR A 221 0.12 -5.41 4.63
C THR A 221 0.78 -6.13 5.80
N HIS A 222 0.14 -6.07 6.96
CA HIS A 222 0.72 -6.56 8.21
C HIS A 222 0.94 -8.07 8.20
N PHE A 223 -0.10 -8.87 7.97
CA PHE A 223 0.00 -10.34 8.01
C PHE A 223 0.61 -10.93 6.73
N TRP A 224 0.06 -10.62 5.58
CA TRP A 224 0.51 -11.20 4.33
C TRP A 224 1.95 -10.80 4.03
N GLY A 225 2.27 -9.50 4.20
CA GLY A 225 3.62 -8.99 3.99
C GLY A 225 4.64 -9.62 4.93
N SER A 226 4.28 -9.84 6.20
CA SER A 226 5.16 -10.50 7.18
C SER A 226 5.38 -11.99 6.83
N ASN A 227 4.31 -12.70 6.45
CA ASN A 227 4.42 -14.10 6.01
C ASN A 227 5.23 -14.23 4.71
N PHE A 228 5.05 -13.30 3.77
CA PHE A 228 5.84 -13.24 2.55
C PHE A 228 7.33 -13.02 2.84
N ARG A 229 7.67 -12.14 3.80
CA ARG A 229 9.03 -11.94 4.28
C ARG A 229 9.59 -13.22 4.88
N ALA A 230 8.86 -13.88 5.78
CA ALA A 230 9.27 -15.14 6.40
C ALA A 230 9.50 -16.24 5.36
N LEU A 231 8.62 -16.38 4.38
CA LEU A 231 8.77 -17.33 3.28
C LEU A 231 10.04 -17.06 2.45
N ARG A 232 10.35 -15.79 2.18
CA ARG A 232 11.57 -15.41 1.45
C ARG A 232 12.85 -15.69 2.23
N GLN A 233 12.78 -15.76 3.56
CA GLN A 233 13.93 -16.08 4.43
C GLN A 233 14.27 -17.56 4.43
N ILE A 234 13.34 -18.44 4.08
CA ILE A 234 13.56 -19.91 4.06
C ILE A 234 14.70 -20.23 3.09
N GLY A 235 15.68 -20.98 3.58
CA GLY A 235 16.84 -21.41 2.81
C GLY A 235 17.89 -20.31 2.53
N GLN A 236 17.79 -19.15 3.19
CA GLN A 236 18.79 -18.09 3.09
C GLN A 236 19.68 -18.08 4.33
N ALA A 237 21.00 -18.09 4.14
CA ALA A 237 21.97 -17.98 5.23
C ALA A 237 22.03 -16.56 5.83
N GLU A 238 21.78 -15.54 5.02
CA GLU A 238 21.75 -14.14 5.44
C GLU A 238 20.31 -13.59 5.50
N ALA A 239 20.10 -12.59 6.36
CA ALA A 239 18.81 -11.92 6.44
C ALA A 239 18.42 -11.28 5.10
N VAL A 240 17.23 -11.61 4.59
CA VAL A 240 16.71 -11.04 3.36
C VAL A 240 16.42 -9.55 3.59
N LYS A 241 17.23 -8.68 2.99
CA LYS A 241 17.03 -7.23 3.00
C LYS A 241 15.80 -6.86 2.18
N GLN A 242 14.93 -6.04 2.75
CA GLN A 242 13.69 -5.62 2.14
C GLN A 242 13.61 -4.08 2.12
N ASP A 243 13.21 -3.51 0.99
CA ASP A 243 13.16 -2.05 0.79
C ASP A 243 11.81 -1.42 1.20
N TRP A 244 10.97 -2.17 1.93
CA TRP A 244 9.66 -1.70 2.42
C TRP A 244 9.33 -2.30 3.77
N ALA A 245 8.61 -1.54 4.60
CA ALA A 245 8.10 -1.99 5.89
C ALA A 245 6.73 -2.68 5.74
N THR A 246 6.46 -3.68 6.57
CA THR A 246 5.17 -4.38 6.63
C THR A 246 4.39 -3.92 7.86
N GLY A 247 3.44 -2.99 7.65
CA GLY A 247 2.69 -2.39 8.74
C GLY A 247 3.42 -1.21 9.43
N ARG A 248 2.76 -0.60 10.41
CA ARG A 248 3.28 0.58 11.13
C ARG A 248 4.38 0.22 12.12
N SER A 249 4.23 -0.87 12.86
CA SER A 249 5.23 -1.30 13.85
C SER A 249 6.59 -1.55 13.21
N ALA A 250 6.64 -2.19 12.04
CA ALA A 250 7.89 -2.43 11.33
C ALA A 250 8.53 -1.12 10.82
N GLU A 251 7.72 -0.16 10.38
CA GLU A 251 8.18 1.16 9.99
C GLU A 251 8.78 1.93 11.19
N MET A 252 8.10 1.90 12.34
CA MET A 252 8.59 2.55 13.56
C MET A 252 9.90 1.94 14.06
N ALA A 253 10.01 0.61 14.04
CA ALA A 253 11.26 -0.07 14.39
C ALA A 253 12.41 0.33 13.43
N GLU A 254 12.13 0.48 12.15
CA GLU A 254 13.10 0.94 11.17
C GLU A 254 13.52 2.40 11.42
N ARG A 255 12.59 3.29 11.73
CA ARG A 255 12.87 4.69 12.10
C ARG A 255 13.72 4.78 13.36
N MET A 256 13.38 4.00 14.40
CA MET A 256 14.19 3.95 15.62
C MET A 256 15.62 3.45 15.35
N ALA A 257 15.79 2.44 14.49
CA ALA A 257 17.11 1.95 14.12
C ALA A 257 17.92 2.98 13.31
N MET A 258 17.26 3.82 12.51
CA MET A 258 17.92 4.95 11.83
C MET A 258 18.31 6.08 12.81
N ASN A 259 17.51 6.29 13.85
CA ASN A 259 17.73 7.32 14.85
C ASN A 259 18.74 6.92 15.94
N ARG A 260 19.28 5.69 15.91
CA ARG A 260 20.30 5.21 16.84
C ARG A 260 21.67 5.12 16.17
N PRO A 261 22.78 5.41 16.91
CA PRO A 261 24.13 5.18 16.40
C PRO A 261 24.31 3.73 15.95
N ALA A 262 25.23 3.51 15.01
CA ALA A 262 25.76 2.17 14.78
C ALA A 262 26.46 1.70 16.06
N ASP A 263 26.16 0.46 16.50
CA ASP A 263 26.93 -0.14 17.58
C ASP A 263 28.37 -0.28 17.10
N VAL A 264 29.29 0.48 17.70
CA VAL A 264 30.73 0.25 17.55
C VAL A 264 30.97 -1.02 18.34
N GLY A 265 31.16 -2.14 17.63
CA GLY A 265 31.27 -3.45 18.22
C GLY A 265 32.36 -3.49 19.29
N ASP A 266 31.95 -3.59 20.53
CA ASP A 266 32.75 -4.08 21.63
C ASP A 266 32.65 -5.61 21.56
N GLU A 267 33.68 -6.29 21.03
CA GLU A 267 33.77 -7.76 20.94
C GLU A 267 33.72 -8.46 22.32
N HIS A 268 33.53 -7.70 23.42
CA HIS A 268 33.57 -8.19 24.80
C HIS A 268 32.29 -8.03 25.63
N SER A 269 31.12 -7.68 25.03
CA SER A 269 29.90 -7.40 25.83
C SER A 269 28.96 -8.59 26.07
N GLN A 270 29.43 -9.86 25.92
CA GLN A 270 28.58 -11.04 26.22
C GLN A 270 28.37 -11.36 27.71
N HIS A 271 29.01 -10.63 28.66
CA HIS A 271 28.82 -10.87 30.09
C HIS A 271 28.82 -9.57 30.91
N ARG A 272 27.70 -8.83 30.91
CA ARG A 272 27.40 -7.93 32.07
C ARG A 272 25.90 -7.66 32.18
N HIS A 273 25.23 -8.48 32.99
CA HIS A 273 24.05 -8.02 33.74
C HIS A 273 24.55 -7.16 34.89
N GLY A 274 24.24 -5.87 34.86
CA GLY A 274 24.58 -4.96 35.96
C GLY A 274 24.17 -3.54 35.58
N MET A 275 23.10 -3.04 36.20
CA MET A 275 22.65 -1.65 36.09
C MET A 275 23.77 -0.68 36.50
N THR A 276 24.20 0.14 35.57
CA THR A 276 24.78 1.44 35.84
C THR A 276 24.39 2.39 34.73
N MET A 277 23.69 3.48 35.08
CA MET A 277 23.43 4.58 34.17
C MET A 277 24.78 5.19 33.79
N ALA A 278 25.32 4.84 32.65
CA ALA A 278 26.47 5.52 32.07
C ALA A 278 26.00 6.86 31.50
N ALA A 279 26.76 7.91 31.84
CA ALA A 279 26.65 9.23 31.25
C ALA A 279 26.74 9.13 29.70
N PRO A 280 26.13 10.06 28.92
CA PRO A 280 26.16 10.03 27.47
C PRO A 280 27.64 10.09 27.02
N SER A 281 28.13 8.96 26.54
CA SER A 281 29.44 8.89 25.89
C SER A 281 29.32 9.55 24.50
N ASP A 282 30.38 10.26 24.07
CA ASP A 282 30.58 10.93 22.79
C ASP A 282 30.44 9.98 21.52
N ALA A 283 30.03 8.75 21.70
CA ALA A 283 29.86 7.74 20.69
C ALA A 283 28.71 8.02 19.67
N GLY A 284 28.22 9.25 19.60
CA GLY A 284 27.07 9.63 18.79
C GLY A 284 27.30 10.72 17.74
N VAL A 285 28.48 11.32 17.67
CA VAL A 285 28.77 12.41 16.71
C VAL A 285 29.01 11.79 15.33
N VAL A 286 28.11 12.07 14.39
CA VAL A 286 28.29 11.69 12.99
C VAL A 286 29.45 12.47 12.41
N ASP A 287 30.45 11.80 11.78
CA ASP A 287 31.52 12.48 11.03
C ASP A 287 30.91 13.19 9.79
N THR A 288 30.53 14.46 9.98
CA THR A 288 29.95 15.27 8.92
C THR A 288 30.95 15.65 7.84
N ALA A 289 32.27 15.58 8.09
CA ALA A 289 33.30 15.77 7.06
C ALA A 289 33.28 14.62 6.03
N ALA A 290 32.86 13.41 6.42
CA ALA A 290 32.61 12.32 5.47
C ALA A 290 31.47 12.67 4.52
N LEU A 291 30.40 13.36 4.99
CA LEU A 291 29.29 13.81 4.14
C LEU A 291 29.80 14.74 3.01
N ASP A 292 30.67 15.69 3.34
CA ASP A 292 31.21 16.64 2.34
C ASP A 292 31.99 15.89 1.23
N ARG A 293 32.84 14.94 1.62
CA ARG A 293 33.59 14.09 0.67
C ARG A 293 32.66 13.25 -0.21
N ILE A 294 31.63 12.66 0.39
CA ILE A 294 30.65 11.81 -0.32
C ILE A 294 29.83 12.64 -1.30
N VAL A 295 29.34 13.83 -0.89
CA VAL A 295 28.59 14.71 -1.78
C VAL A 295 29.43 15.19 -2.94
N ALA A 296 30.71 15.52 -2.70
CA ALA A 296 31.65 15.87 -3.77
C ALA A 296 31.86 14.71 -4.77
N THR A 297 31.91 13.47 -4.28
CA THR A 297 32.01 12.27 -5.15
C THR A 297 30.71 12.04 -5.95
N LEU A 298 29.54 12.35 -5.37
CA LEU A 298 28.23 12.18 -6.02
C LEU A 298 27.95 13.27 -7.07
N ALA A 299 28.49 14.47 -6.90
CA ALA A 299 28.19 15.63 -7.76
C ALA A 299 28.38 15.37 -9.28
N PRO A 300 29.45 14.69 -9.74
CA PRO A 300 29.63 14.37 -11.17
C PRO A 300 28.78 13.18 -11.62
N MET A 301 28.12 12.44 -10.70
CA MET A 301 27.30 11.28 -11.03
C MET A 301 25.88 11.73 -11.37
N SER A 302 25.46 11.62 -12.61
CA SER A 302 24.10 11.97 -13.06
C SER A 302 23.05 10.97 -12.54
N LEU A 303 22.89 10.89 -11.21
CA LEU A 303 21.90 10.02 -10.57
C LEU A 303 20.49 10.63 -10.65
N ALA A 304 19.50 9.78 -10.88
CA ALA A 304 18.10 10.20 -10.89
C ALA A 304 17.68 10.72 -9.50
N GLN A 305 17.02 11.88 -9.47
CA GLN A 305 16.62 12.57 -8.24
C GLN A 305 15.30 12.01 -7.67
N PRO A 306 15.08 12.10 -6.32
CA PRO A 306 15.98 12.66 -5.31
C PRO A 306 17.11 11.70 -4.91
N VAL A 307 18.27 12.24 -4.58
CA VAL A 307 19.41 11.48 -4.04
C VAL A 307 19.57 11.84 -2.56
N LYS A 308 19.54 10.83 -1.70
CA LYS A 308 19.71 10.98 -0.25
C LYS A 308 20.95 10.25 0.22
N VAL A 309 21.74 10.92 1.06
CA VAL A 309 22.94 10.38 1.71
C VAL A 309 22.60 10.08 3.18
N TYR A 310 22.87 8.87 3.61
CA TYR A 310 22.54 8.35 4.94
C TYR A 310 23.79 8.08 5.74
N PRO A 311 23.89 8.57 6.99
CA PRO A 311 24.99 8.28 7.89
C PRO A 311 24.94 6.85 8.44
N PRO A 312 26.03 6.37 9.06
CA PRO A 312 26.01 5.15 9.84
C PRO A 312 24.95 5.16 10.95
N SER A 313 24.24 4.04 11.10
CA SER A 313 23.18 3.86 12.10
C SER A 313 23.04 2.37 12.43
N GLN A 314 22.17 1.99 13.36
CA GLN A 314 21.89 0.57 13.62
C GLN A 314 21.33 -0.15 12.38
N LYS A 315 20.74 0.58 11.43
CA LYS A 315 20.29 0.01 10.15
C LYS A 315 21.45 -0.31 9.19
N SER A 316 22.53 0.45 9.22
CA SER A 316 23.70 0.29 8.35
C SER A 316 24.94 0.89 9.01
N ALA A 317 25.97 0.10 9.19
CA ALA A 317 27.25 0.56 9.75
C ALA A 317 28.06 1.47 8.77
N GLN A 318 27.65 1.59 7.53
CA GLN A 318 28.37 2.33 6.49
C GLN A 318 27.56 3.53 6.01
N TRP A 319 28.24 4.57 5.58
CA TRP A 319 27.65 5.62 4.78
C TRP A 319 27.14 5.04 3.46
N TYR A 320 25.93 5.42 3.08
CA TYR A 320 25.37 5.06 1.79
C TYR A 320 24.55 6.19 1.20
N ALA A 321 24.52 6.27 -0.14
CA ALA A 321 23.58 7.12 -0.85
C ALA A 321 22.54 6.26 -1.58
N TRP A 322 21.36 6.80 -1.69
CA TRP A 322 20.26 6.16 -2.42
C TRP A 322 19.60 7.17 -3.35
N SER A 323 19.68 6.89 -4.65
CA SER A 323 18.85 7.56 -5.66
C SER A 323 17.46 6.95 -5.60
N LEU A 324 16.45 7.77 -5.33
CA LEU A 324 15.07 7.36 -5.03
C LEU A 324 14.06 7.97 -6.01
N PRO A 325 14.27 7.89 -7.35
CA PRO A 325 13.25 8.34 -8.28
C PRO A 325 11.94 7.59 -8.06
N PRO A 326 10.79 8.19 -8.44
CA PRO A 326 9.49 7.55 -8.33
C PRO A 326 9.45 6.18 -9.01
N ASP A 327 10.00 6.07 -10.22
CA ASP A 327 10.20 4.78 -10.89
C ASP A 327 11.33 3.99 -10.21
N ARG A 328 10.96 2.94 -9.50
CA ARG A 328 11.90 2.09 -8.73
C ARG A 328 12.89 1.34 -9.61
N THR A 329 12.63 1.19 -10.90
CA THR A 329 13.55 0.52 -11.83
C THR A 329 14.81 1.33 -12.10
N GLN A 330 14.79 2.63 -11.81
CA GLN A 330 15.91 3.55 -11.96
C GLN A 330 16.69 3.78 -10.66
N ARG A 331 16.34 3.10 -9.56
CA ARG A 331 16.99 3.30 -8.26
C ARG A 331 18.36 2.69 -8.20
N VAL A 332 19.30 3.46 -7.64
CA VAL A 332 20.70 3.05 -7.44
C VAL A 332 21.08 3.26 -5.98
N LYS A 333 21.72 2.28 -5.38
CA LYS A 333 22.28 2.36 -4.02
C LYS A 333 23.80 2.28 -4.09
N LEU A 334 24.49 3.22 -3.42
CA LEU A 334 25.94 3.31 -3.34
C LEU A 334 26.36 3.23 -1.88
N THR A 335 27.44 2.51 -1.57
CA THR A 335 28.09 2.58 -0.26
C THR A 335 29.46 3.23 -0.40
N PHE A 336 29.92 3.89 0.67
CA PHE A 336 31.10 4.73 0.63
C PHE A 336 32.10 4.37 1.70
N ASP A 337 33.35 4.64 1.41
CA ASP A 337 34.41 4.76 2.39
C ASP A 337 34.32 6.14 3.08
N ALA A 338 34.16 6.18 4.40
CA ALA A 338 34.00 7.44 5.14
C ALA A 338 35.26 8.32 5.08
N ALA A 339 36.45 7.71 5.10
CA ALA A 339 37.72 8.45 5.15
C ALA A 339 38.05 9.14 3.81
N THR A 340 37.74 8.48 2.70
CA THR A 340 38.10 8.97 1.36
C THR A 340 36.93 9.52 0.57
N GLY A 341 35.68 9.19 0.94
CA GLY A 341 34.51 9.46 0.15
C GLY A 341 34.35 8.57 -1.10
N ALA A 342 35.26 7.61 -1.30
CA ALA A 342 35.25 6.76 -2.48
C ALA A 342 34.09 5.75 -2.45
N VAL A 343 33.53 5.42 -3.64
CA VAL A 343 32.48 4.41 -3.77
C VAL A 343 33.07 3.02 -3.52
N ARG A 344 32.50 2.29 -2.55
CA ARG A 344 32.84 0.89 -2.26
C ARG A 344 32.01 -0.09 -3.08
N THR A 345 30.69 0.15 -3.12
CA THR A 345 29.78 -0.71 -3.88
C THR A 345 28.76 0.14 -4.61
N ARG A 346 28.34 -0.33 -5.79
CA ARG A 346 27.21 0.21 -6.56
C ARG A 346 26.24 -0.92 -6.82
N GLN A 347 24.99 -0.77 -6.42
CA GLN A 347 23.92 -1.72 -6.64
C GLN A 347 22.81 -1.06 -7.45
N GLU A 348 22.54 -1.58 -8.60
CA GLU A 348 21.46 -1.16 -9.49
C GLU A 348 20.20 -2.02 -9.29
N PHE A 349 19.11 -1.60 -9.89
CA PHE A 349 17.87 -2.38 -9.84
C PHE A 349 18.00 -3.77 -10.46
N SER A 350 18.81 -3.88 -11.54
CA SER A 350 19.14 -5.14 -12.24
C SER A 350 19.83 -6.17 -11.34
N ASP A 351 20.62 -5.71 -10.36
CA ASP A 351 21.40 -6.57 -9.46
C ASP A 351 20.55 -7.20 -8.35
N LYS A 352 19.31 -6.73 -8.21
CA LYS A 352 18.37 -7.28 -7.24
C LYS A 352 17.89 -8.66 -7.65
N ARG A 353 17.53 -9.48 -6.67
CA ARG A 353 16.92 -10.80 -6.89
C ARG A 353 15.63 -10.65 -7.71
N LEU A 354 15.31 -11.65 -8.54
CA LEU A 354 14.14 -11.62 -9.43
C LEU A 354 12.84 -11.22 -8.71
N ILE A 355 12.60 -11.80 -7.52
CA ILE A 355 11.40 -11.50 -6.73
C ILE A 355 11.34 -10.02 -6.30
N ASP A 356 12.48 -9.42 -5.92
CA ASP A 356 12.56 -8.01 -5.54
C ASP A 356 12.34 -7.09 -6.73
N ARG A 357 12.79 -7.52 -7.91
CA ARG A 357 12.53 -6.80 -9.18
C ARG A 357 11.05 -6.86 -9.55
N ILE A 358 10.42 -8.03 -9.45
CA ILE A 358 8.96 -8.20 -9.69
C ILE A 358 8.17 -7.30 -8.75
N VAL A 359 8.48 -7.33 -7.45
CA VAL A 359 7.84 -6.48 -6.45
C VAL A 359 8.09 -5.01 -6.77
N GLY A 360 9.33 -4.61 -7.07
CA GLY A 360 9.68 -3.23 -7.39
C GLY A 360 8.93 -2.67 -8.60
N VAL A 361 8.83 -3.46 -9.69
CA VAL A 361 8.02 -3.11 -10.87
C VAL A 361 6.53 -3.01 -10.50
N GLY A 362 6.02 -3.99 -9.76
CA GLY A 362 4.63 -4.00 -9.30
C GLY A 362 4.27 -2.76 -8.50
N VAL A 363 5.16 -2.32 -7.59
CA VAL A 363 4.97 -1.09 -6.81
C VAL A 363 4.97 0.14 -7.69
N SER A 364 5.98 0.31 -8.55
CA SER A 364 6.05 1.47 -9.42
C SER A 364 4.81 1.59 -10.31
N ALA A 365 4.29 0.46 -10.80
CA ALA A 365 3.05 0.43 -11.57
C ALA A 365 1.81 0.74 -10.70
N HIS A 366 1.74 0.21 -9.46
CA HIS A 366 0.66 0.47 -8.50
C HIS A 366 0.59 1.96 -8.13
N GLU A 367 1.73 2.58 -7.85
CA GLU A 367 1.85 4.00 -7.51
C GLU A 367 1.71 4.93 -8.72
N GLY A 368 1.50 4.38 -9.93
CA GLY A 368 1.35 5.18 -11.15
C GLY A 368 2.67 5.76 -11.69
N GLN A 369 3.83 5.20 -11.32
CA GLN A 369 5.15 5.79 -11.58
C GLN A 369 5.99 5.06 -12.64
N LEU A 370 5.59 3.87 -13.08
CA LEU A 370 6.40 3.05 -13.99
C LEU A 370 6.42 3.61 -15.43
N PHE A 371 5.27 4.10 -15.92
CA PHE A 371 5.11 4.63 -17.29
C PHE A 371 4.69 6.11 -17.30
N GLY A 372 5.03 6.85 -16.27
CA GLY A 372 4.71 8.26 -16.14
C GLY A 372 3.20 8.53 -16.15
N TRP A 373 2.78 9.62 -16.82
CA TRP A 373 1.38 10.06 -16.85
C TRP A 373 0.39 9.01 -17.38
N PHE A 374 0.82 8.14 -18.31
CA PHE A 374 -0.02 7.07 -18.84
C PHE A 374 -0.40 6.07 -17.74
N ASN A 375 0.56 5.70 -16.88
CA ASN A 375 0.31 4.83 -15.74
C ASN A 375 -0.62 5.49 -14.71
N GLN A 376 -0.46 6.80 -14.45
CA GLN A 376 -1.36 7.57 -13.58
C GLN A 376 -2.79 7.57 -14.12
N MET A 377 -2.97 7.81 -15.42
CA MET A 377 -4.29 7.77 -16.07
C MET A 377 -4.93 6.39 -15.97
N LEU A 378 -4.17 5.32 -16.19
CA LEU A 378 -4.66 3.95 -16.05
C LEU A 378 -5.10 3.65 -14.61
N GLY A 379 -4.32 4.08 -13.62
CA GLY A 379 -4.68 4.01 -12.20
C GLY A 379 -5.95 4.79 -11.89
N LEU A 380 -6.05 6.03 -12.38
CA LEU A 380 -7.22 6.89 -12.19
C LEU A 380 -8.48 6.29 -12.83
N LEU A 381 -8.40 5.77 -14.04
CA LEU A 381 -9.51 5.08 -14.70
C LEU A 381 -9.94 3.82 -13.93
N THR A 382 -8.98 3.08 -13.38
CA THR A 382 -9.26 1.89 -12.57
C THR A 382 -9.99 2.29 -11.28
N THR A 383 -9.52 3.28 -10.55
CA THR A 383 -10.15 3.75 -9.30
C THR A 383 -11.54 4.34 -9.55
N ALA A 384 -11.70 5.14 -10.61
CA ALA A 384 -13.01 5.65 -11.03
C ALA A 384 -13.97 4.52 -11.41
N GLY A 385 -13.48 3.51 -12.12
CA GLY A 385 -14.24 2.30 -12.46
C GLY A 385 -14.65 1.50 -11.21
N LEU A 386 -13.78 1.37 -10.21
CA LEU A 386 -14.10 0.70 -8.94
C LEU A 386 -15.17 1.47 -8.13
N ILE A 387 -15.12 2.79 -8.13
CA ILE A 387 -16.16 3.63 -7.52
C ILE A 387 -17.49 3.43 -8.28
N ALA A 388 -17.48 3.49 -9.61
CA ALA A 388 -18.66 3.27 -10.43
C ALA A 388 -19.23 1.85 -10.24
N LEU A 389 -18.37 0.83 -10.14
CA LEU A 389 -18.73 -0.56 -9.82
C LEU A 389 -19.42 -0.65 -8.46
N SER A 390 -18.85 -0.03 -7.42
CA SER A 390 -19.40 -0.03 -6.07
C SER A 390 -20.76 0.66 -6.02
N LEU A 391 -20.88 1.85 -6.60
CA LEU A 391 -22.13 2.62 -6.64
C LEU A 391 -23.21 1.91 -7.44
N SER A 392 -22.87 1.32 -8.61
CA SER A 392 -23.83 0.60 -9.43
C SER A 392 -24.31 -0.69 -8.76
N GLY A 393 -23.42 -1.39 -8.04
CA GLY A 393 -23.77 -2.56 -7.22
C GLY A 393 -24.74 -2.19 -6.09
N PHE A 394 -24.42 -1.11 -5.38
CA PHE A 394 -25.28 -0.56 -4.32
C PHE A 394 -26.66 -0.16 -4.88
N MET A 395 -26.72 0.56 -6.00
CA MET A 395 -27.99 0.97 -6.63
C MET A 395 -28.81 -0.22 -7.13
N ALA A 396 -28.15 -1.23 -7.70
CA ALA A 396 -28.83 -2.46 -8.15
C ALA A 396 -29.42 -3.23 -6.96
N TRP A 397 -28.74 -3.26 -5.83
CA TRP A 397 -29.26 -3.81 -4.58
C TRP A 397 -30.38 -2.98 -3.99
N PHE A 398 -30.17 -1.66 -3.82
CA PHE A 398 -31.14 -0.73 -3.21
C PHE A 398 -32.50 -0.77 -3.92
N LYS A 399 -32.50 -0.82 -5.26
CA LYS A 399 -33.73 -0.90 -6.08
C LYS A 399 -34.41 -2.29 -6.02
N ARG A 400 -33.74 -3.31 -5.48
CA ARG A 400 -34.26 -4.68 -5.39
C ARG A 400 -34.74 -5.05 -4.00
N ARG A 401 -34.16 -4.45 -2.96
CA ARG A 401 -34.41 -4.90 -1.58
C ARG A 401 -35.89 -4.72 -1.18
N PRO A 402 -36.51 -5.74 -0.59
CA PRO A 402 -37.83 -5.59 0.01
C PRO A 402 -37.77 -4.69 1.24
N GLN A 403 -38.89 -4.04 1.59
CA GLN A 403 -38.97 -3.27 2.82
C GLN A 403 -38.75 -4.17 4.04
N GLY A 404 -37.96 -3.69 4.99
CA GLY A 404 -37.70 -4.42 6.25
C GLY A 404 -36.73 -5.62 6.14
N LEU A 405 -36.20 -5.92 4.94
CA LEU A 405 -35.27 -7.02 4.72
C LEU A 405 -33.98 -6.54 4.03
N LEU A 406 -32.88 -7.25 4.25
CA LEU A 406 -31.63 -7.00 3.52
C LEU A 406 -31.75 -7.35 2.04
N GLY A 407 -32.67 -8.24 1.67
CA GLY A 407 -32.89 -8.67 0.29
C GLY A 407 -31.77 -9.56 -0.25
N ALA A 408 -31.20 -10.42 0.57
CA ALA A 408 -30.24 -11.43 0.14
C ALA A 408 -30.88 -12.41 -0.87
N PRO A 409 -30.12 -12.97 -1.83
CA PRO A 409 -30.62 -14.04 -2.68
C PRO A 409 -31.14 -15.23 -1.86
N PRO A 410 -32.27 -15.87 -2.26
CA PRO A 410 -32.89 -16.94 -1.48
C PRO A 410 -31.96 -18.14 -1.29
N VAL A 411 -32.04 -18.76 -0.12
CA VAL A 411 -31.29 -19.99 0.21
C VAL A 411 -31.92 -21.19 -0.47
N LEU A 412 -31.10 -22.14 -0.88
CA LEU A 412 -31.57 -23.46 -1.35
C LEU A 412 -31.73 -24.38 -0.15
N LEU A 413 -32.97 -24.70 0.18
CA LEU A 413 -33.28 -25.66 1.23
C LEU A 413 -32.71 -27.06 0.89
N GLY A 414 -32.09 -27.70 1.87
CA GLY A 414 -31.66 -29.10 1.78
C GLY A 414 -30.41 -29.39 0.95
N ARG A 415 -29.71 -28.41 0.42
CA ARG A 415 -28.46 -28.62 -0.34
C ARG A 415 -27.28 -27.98 0.38
N GLY A 416 -26.28 -28.80 0.77
CA GLY A 416 -24.99 -28.34 1.24
C GLY A 416 -24.16 -27.58 0.20
N VAL A 417 -23.03 -27.03 0.59
CA VAL A 417 -22.05 -26.40 -0.31
C VAL A 417 -21.51 -27.47 -1.26
N PRO A 418 -21.59 -27.29 -2.60
CA PRO A 418 -21.01 -28.23 -3.53
C PRO A 418 -19.53 -28.46 -3.27
N ALA A 419 -19.08 -29.71 -3.28
CA ALA A 419 -17.69 -30.08 -3.00
C ALA A 419 -16.67 -29.29 -3.85
N ALA A 420 -17.01 -29.00 -5.10
CA ALA A 420 -16.20 -28.22 -6.03
C ALA A 420 -15.89 -26.77 -5.58
N LEU A 421 -16.61 -26.22 -4.60
CA LEU A 421 -16.36 -24.88 -4.08
C LEU A 421 -15.44 -24.90 -2.86
N TRP A 422 -15.27 -26.04 -2.18
CA TRP A 422 -14.38 -26.13 -1.02
C TRP A 422 -12.91 -26.01 -1.41
N GLY A 423 -12.47 -26.63 -2.50
CA GLY A 423 -11.10 -26.56 -2.95
C GLY A 423 -10.60 -25.11 -3.18
N PRO A 424 -11.24 -24.32 -4.05
CA PRO A 424 -10.91 -22.91 -4.24
C PRO A 424 -11.01 -22.07 -2.96
N ALA A 425 -12.03 -22.30 -2.11
CA ALA A 425 -12.21 -21.57 -0.87
C ALA A 425 -11.07 -21.83 0.14
N LEU A 426 -10.68 -23.10 0.28
CA LEU A 426 -9.55 -23.50 1.13
C LEU A 426 -8.23 -22.97 0.60
N LEU A 427 -8.00 -23.07 -0.72
CA LEU A 427 -6.80 -22.55 -1.36
C LEU A 427 -6.68 -21.04 -1.13
N LEU A 428 -7.74 -20.28 -1.40
CA LEU A 428 -7.74 -18.84 -1.15
C LEU A 428 -7.57 -18.50 0.33
N GLY A 429 -8.21 -19.26 1.24
CA GLY A 429 -8.05 -19.07 2.69
C GLY A 429 -6.64 -19.35 3.20
N LEU A 430 -5.91 -20.28 2.56
CA LEU A 430 -4.51 -20.57 2.86
C LEU A 430 -3.55 -19.51 2.30
N LEU A 431 -3.80 -19.07 1.05
CA LEU A 431 -2.97 -18.04 0.40
C LEU A 431 -3.19 -16.64 0.99
N LEU A 432 -4.38 -16.39 1.54
CA LEU A 432 -4.79 -15.12 2.13
C LEU A 432 -5.24 -15.37 3.58
N PRO A 433 -4.32 -15.36 4.56
CA PRO A 433 -4.63 -15.76 5.93
C PRO A 433 -5.79 -15.00 6.56
N MET A 434 -5.89 -13.68 6.30
CA MET A 434 -7.01 -12.86 6.80
C MET A 434 -8.36 -13.28 6.21
N LEU A 435 -8.39 -13.73 4.94
CA LEU A 435 -9.59 -14.32 4.35
C LEU A 435 -9.99 -15.59 5.09
N GLY A 436 -9.05 -16.52 5.28
CA GLY A 436 -9.28 -17.80 5.97
C GLY A 436 -9.83 -17.60 7.39
N LEU A 437 -9.17 -16.75 8.17
CA LEU A 437 -9.60 -16.41 9.54
C LEU A 437 -11.00 -15.76 9.55
N SER A 438 -11.26 -14.81 8.67
CA SER A 438 -12.57 -14.15 8.59
C SER A 438 -13.67 -15.08 8.13
N MET A 439 -13.42 -16.03 7.21
CA MET A 439 -14.39 -17.05 6.83
C MET A 439 -14.78 -17.94 8.00
N ILE A 440 -13.80 -18.38 8.80
CA ILE A 440 -14.05 -19.16 10.03
C ILE A 440 -14.86 -18.32 11.02
N ALA A 441 -14.46 -17.08 11.27
CA ALA A 441 -15.18 -16.17 12.19
C ALA A 441 -16.64 -15.95 11.74
N VAL A 442 -16.87 -15.69 10.46
CA VAL A 442 -18.23 -15.53 9.90
C VAL A 442 -19.06 -16.80 10.09
N LEU A 443 -18.51 -17.98 9.84
CA LEU A 443 -19.21 -19.27 10.04
C LEU A 443 -19.57 -19.50 11.52
N ILE A 444 -18.67 -19.17 12.45
CA ILE A 444 -18.91 -19.28 13.89
C ILE A 444 -20.01 -18.31 14.31
N VAL A 445 -19.88 -17.02 13.95
CA VAL A 445 -20.86 -15.98 14.30
C VAL A 445 -22.23 -16.29 13.68
N GLU A 446 -22.29 -16.73 12.43
CA GLU A 446 -23.53 -17.12 11.78
C GLU A 446 -24.22 -18.24 12.54
N ARG A 447 -23.50 -19.33 12.87
CA ARG A 447 -24.11 -20.51 13.54
C ARG A 447 -24.47 -20.26 15.00
N LEU A 448 -23.60 -19.60 15.75
CA LEU A 448 -23.79 -19.44 17.20
C LEU A 448 -24.66 -18.25 17.56
N LEU A 449 -24.69 -17.20 16.74
CA LEU A 449 -25.38 -15.95 17.08
C LEU A 449 -26.48 -15.59 16.08
N LEU A 450 -26.15 -15.37 14.79
CA LEU A 450 -27.06 -14.72 13.85
C LEU A 450 -28.30 -15.58 13.56
N ARG A 451 -28.16 -16.91 13.49
CA ARG A 451 -29.28 -17.83 13.25
C ARG A 451 -30.21 -17.96 14.46
N ARG A 452 -29.71 -17.68 15.68
CA ARG A 452 -30.49 -17.80 16.94
C ARG A 452 -31.34 -16.60 17.26
N ILE A 453 -31.06 -15.44 16.66
CA ILE A 453 -31.83 -14.20 16.87
C ILE A 453 -32.84 -14.07 15.72
N PRO A 454 -34.15 -14.31 15.95
CA PRO A 454 -35.14 -14.38 14.83
C PRO A 454 -35.15 -13.13 13.96
N GLY A 455 -35.18 -11.92 14.55
CA GLY A 455 -35.23 -10.66 13.80
C GLY A 455 -34.00 -10.47 12.92
N VAL A 456 -32.78 -10.79 13.40
CA VAL A 456 -31.53 -10.71 12.65
C VAL A 456 -31.49 -11.78 11.56
N ARG A 457 -31.86 -13.00 11.89
CA ARG A 457 -31.96 -14.12 10.97
C ARG A 457 -32.86 -13.78 9.77
N ASP A 458 -34.06 -13.28 10.04
CA ASP A 458 -35.06 -12.98 9.03
C ASP A 458 -34.63 -11.77 8.19
N PHE A 459 -34.10 -10.72 8.83
CA PHE A 459 -33.52 -9.56 8.15
C PHE A 459 -32.41 -9.97 7.16
N LEU A 460 -31.47 -10.83 7.60
CA LEU A 460 -30.37 -11.34 6.78
C LEU A 460 -30.82 -12.45 5.82
N GLY A 461 -32.01 -13.02 5.96
CA GLY A 461 -32.48 -14.14 5.15
C GLY A 461 -31.66 -15.42 5.38
N LEU A 462 -31.29 -15.73 6.63
CA LEU A 462 -30.59 -16.95 7.01
C LEU A 462 -31.59 -18.08 7.29
N GLN A 463 -31.12 -19.34 7.22
CA GLN A 463 -31.94 -20.50 7.62
C GLN A 463 -32.00 -20.59 9.17
N PRO A 464 -33.07 -21.14 9.74
CA PRO A 464 -33.09 -21.53 11.14
C PRO A 464 -31.88 -22.43 11.48
N ALA A 465 -31.48 -22.40 12.75
CA ALA A 465 -30.39 -23.22 13.26
C ALA A 465 -30.76 -24.70 13.30
#